data_73ffce9d2f47c70d758b3c5ff5fd00ee
#
_entry.id   73ffce9d2f47c70d758b3c5ff5fd00ee
#
_cell.length_a   1.000
_cell.length_b   1.000
_cell.length_c   1.000
_cell.angle_alpha   90.00
_cell.angle_beta   90.00
_cell.angle_gamma   90.00
#
_symmetry.space_group_name_H-M   'P 1'
#
loop_
_entity.id
_entity.type
_entity.pdbx_description
1 polymer ?
#
loop_
_entity_poly.entity_id
_entity_poly.type
_entity_poly.pdbx_seq_one_letter_code
_entity_poly.pdbx_strand_id
1 'polypeptide(L)'
;MSLIKSISGIRGTIGGVPDDNLTPIDAVKFAAAYGTWLKKHIYKTRVKVVVGRDARISGEMVQNLVQYTLVGLGIDVVDIGLSTTPTVEVAVTMEQADGGIILTASHNPKQWNALKLLNSKGEFLNAQEGEEILRIAAANEFTFAEVDALGHITHNDTYIQRHIDAVLSLLPLATLEAIRKRKFKVAVDAVNSTGGIAIPLLLERLGAEVVPLYCEPNGQFPHNPEPLKEHLADICAKVVEVKADLGVVVDPDVDRLALITEEGEMFGEEYTLVACADYYLSKKKGNVVSNLSSSRALRDIAEKHGVEYAAAAVGEVNVVTKMKEVNAVIGGEGNGGVIFPELHYGRDALVGVVLFLSLLVEKGTTMSALRRSYPAYFMSKNKIQLTTGLNPDKVLHAMQEKYAHEQITTIDGLKIDFPFSWVHLRKSNTEPIIRIYTEAKTQAEADTLATRFMEEMAAIS
;
A
#
# COMPACT_ATOMS: atom_id res chain seq x y z
N MET A 1 16.80 16.89 -8.01
CA MET A 1 15.37 17.12 -7.64
C MET A 1 14.77 15.80 -7.24
N SER A 2 14.29 15.70 -5.99
CA SER A 2 13.65 14.48 -5.46
C SER A 2 12.17 14.72 -5.07
N LEU A 3 11.72 16.00 -5.04
CA LEU A 3 10.33 16.31 -4.68
C LEU A 3 9.36 15.87 -5.78
N ILE A 4 8.56 14.89 -5.45
CA ILE A 4 7.52 14.32 -6.32
C ILE A 4 6.17 14.83 -5.81
N LYS A 5 5.48 15.58 -6.66
CA LYS A 5 4.13 16.10 -6.43
C LYS A 5 3.17 15.22 -7.21
N SER A 6 2.47 14.32 -6.55
CA SER A 6 1.57 13.36 -7.19
C SER A 6 0.22 13.30 -6.49
N ILE A 7 -0.74 12.65 -7.12
CA ILE A 7 -2.08 12.38 -6.58
C ILE A 7 -1.99 11.62 -5.23
N SER A 8 -1.04 10.69 -5.11
CA SER A 8 -0.82 9.90 -3.90
C SER A 8 -0.05 10.65 -2.79
N GLY A 9 0.13 11.95 -2.95
CA GLY A 9 0.79 12.82 -1.97
C GLY A 9 2.07 13.49 -2.48
N ILE A 10 2.63 14.27 -1.61
CA ILE A 10 3.85 15.06 -1.83
C ILE A 10 4.99 14.37 -1.09
N ARG A 11 5.96 13.81 -1.81
CA ARG A 11 7.07 13.07 -1.21
C ARG A 11 8.42 13.57 -1.74
N GLY A 12 9.44 13.48 -0.88
CA GLY A 12 10.80 13.84 -1.26
C GLY A 12 11.81 13.42 -0.20
N THR A 13 13.09 13.55 -0.54
CA THR A 13 14.17 13.42 0.45
C THR A 13 14.14 14.62 1.37
N ILE A 14 14.35 14.38 2.65
CA ILE A 14 14.39 15.45 3.68
C ILE A 14 15.69 16.25 3.57
N GLY A 15 15.57 17.57 3.70
CA GLY A 15 16.70 18.51 3.59
C GLY A 15 16.85 19.07 2.17
N GLY A 16 17.98 19.73 1.92
CA GLY A 16 18.26 20.33 0.61
C GLY A 16 17.55 21.66 0.35
N VAL A 17 17.07 21.87 -0.87
CA VAL A 17 16.51 23.15 -1.35
C VAL A 17 14.98 23.01 -1.50
N PRO A 18 14.19 24.04 -1.07
CA PRO A 18 12.76 24.07 -1.31
C PRO A 18 12.40 23.85 -2.79
N ASP A 19 11.27 23.21 -3.02
CA ASP A 19 10.75 22.77 -4.34
C ASP A 19 11.59 21.68 -5.05
N ASP A 20 12.83 21.41 -4.61
CA ASP A 20 13.67 20.32 -5.10
C ASP A 20 13.65 19.08 -4.18
N ASN A 21 13.43 19.31 -2.89
CA ASN A 21 13.41 18.32 -1.82
C ASN A 21 12.19 18.58 -0.91
N LEU A 22 11.87 17.66 -0.03
CA LEU A 22 10.87 17.90 1.01
C LEU A 22 11.51 18.64 2.19
N THR A 23 11.44 19.96 2.15
CA THR A 23 11.96 20.84 3.22
C THR A 23 10.84 21.24 4.19
N PRO A 24 11.19 21.86 5.36
CA PRO A 24 10.19 22.45 6.24
C PRO A 24 9.24 23.44 5.55
N ILE A 25 9.74 24.21 4.58
CA ILE A 25 8.92 25.18 3.82
C ILE A 25 7.89 24.44 2.95
N ASP A 26 8.30 23.34 2.31
CA ASP A 26 7.39 22.52 1.50
C ASP A 26 6.33 21.86 2.37
N ALA A 27 6.69 21.34 3.55
CA ALA A 27 5.73 20.75 4.48
C ALA A 27 4.63 21.75 4.88
N VAL A 28 5.02 22.99 5.24
CA VAL A 28 4.09 24.09 5.56
C VAL A 28 3.24 24.45 4.35
N LYS A 29 3.86 24.64 3.18
CA LYS A 29 3.18 25.03 1.94
C LYS A 29 2.09 24.05 1.54
N PHE A 30 2.39 22.74 1.54
CA PHE A 30 1.42 21.72 1.12
C PHE A 30 0.36 21.44 2.19
N ALA A 31 0.70 21.54 3.48
CA ALA A 31 -0.29 21.49 4.56
C ALA A 31 -1.27 22.67 4.47
N ALA A 32 -0.77 23.89 4.19
CA ALA A 32 -1.59 25.06 4.02
C ALA A 32 -2.51 24.94 2.79
N ALA A 33 -2.00 24.41 1.68
CA ALA A 33 -2.80 24.18 0.48
C ALA A 33 -3.91 23.16 0.71
N TYR A 34 -3.59 22.02 1.37
CA TYR A 34 -4.58 21.00 1.71
C TYR A 34 -5.65 21.54 2.67
N GLY A 35 -5.27 22.21 3.75
CA GLY A 35 -6.22 22.81 4.68
C GLY A 35 -7.11 23.87 4.03
N THR A 36 -6.57 24.65 3.10
CA THR A 36 -7.34 25.63 2.30
C THR A 36 -8.33 24.93 1.38
N TRP A 37 -7.90 23.85 0.72
CA TRP A 37 -8.77 23.02 -0.12
C TRP A 37 -9.95 22.47 0.69
N LEU A 38 -9.69 21.89 1.87
CA LEU A 38 -10.75 21.40 2.76
C LEU A 38 -11.75 22.50 3.11
N LYS A 39 -11.27 23.68 3.53
CA LYS A 39 -12.15 24.83 3.88
C LYS A 39 -12.99 25.32 2.71
N LYS A 40 -12.54 25.18 1.47
CA LYS A 40 -13.32 25.54 0.27
C LYS A 40 -14.43 24.53 -0.03
N HIS A 41 -14.23 23.24 0.30
CA HIS A 41 -15.19 22.18 -0.05
C HIS A 41 -16.05 21.73 1.14
N ILE A 42 -15.67 22.05 2.37
CA ILE A 42 -16.38 21.66 3.59
C ILE A 42 -17.08 22.87 4.19
N TYR A 43 -18.39 22.86 4.12
CA TYR A 43 -19.22 23.94 4.65
C TYR A 43 -19.57 23.73 6.13
N LYS A 44 -18.54 23.74 6.99
CA LYS A 44 -18.67 23.61 8.46
C LYS A 44 -18.00 24.81 9.16
N THR A 45 -18.48 25.13 10.35
CA THR A 45 -17.89 26.19 11.20
C THR A 45 -16.45 25.82 11.58
N ARG A 46 -16.22 24.54 11.86
CA ARG A 46 -14.90 23.99 12.20
C ARG A 46 -14.62 22.78 11.32
N VAL A 47 -13.47 22.80 10.65
CA VAL A 47 -12.91 21.65 9.92
C VAL A 47 -11.99 20.88 10.86
N LYS A 48 -12.05 19.54 10.80
CA LYS A 48 -11.23 18.65 11.64
C LYS A 48 -10.40 17.71 10.76
N VAL A 49 -9.12 17.55 11.06
CA VAL A 49 -8.17 16.70 10.34
C VAL A 49 -7.47 15.74 11.29
N VAL A 50 -7.42 14.47 10.94
CA VAL A 50 -6.60 13.47 11.65
C VAL A 50 -5.17 13.50 11.09
N VAL A 51 -4.16 13.47 11.95
CA VAL A 51 -2.74 13.41 11.56
C VAL A 51 -2.05 12.27 12.28
N GLY A 52 -1.42 11.38 11.52
CA GLY A 52 -0.59 10.31 12.05
C GLY A 52 0.69 10.14 11.22
N ARG A 53 1.67 9.43 11.76
CA ARG A 53 2.97 9.23 11.11
C ARG A 53 3.54 7.83 11.32
N ASP A 54 4.42 7.43 10.41
CA ASP A 54 5.32 6.31 10.66
C ASP A 54 6.49 6.72 11.60
N ALA A 55 7.43 5.80 11.85
CA ALA A 55 8.52 6.06 12.78
C ALA A 55 9.76 6.73 12.14
N ARG A 56 9.67 7.23 10.90
CA ARG A 56 10.80 7.92 10.25
C ARG A 56 11.37 9.02 11.13
N ILE A 57 12.70 9.12 11.15
CA ILE A 57 13.44 10.08 12.00
C ILE A 57 12.95 11.53 11.81
N SER A 58 12.60 11.88 10.56
CA SER A 58 12.06 13.22 10.25
C SER A 58 10.59 13.40 10.61
N GLY A 59 9.92 12.34 11.06
CA GLY A 59 8.46 12.31 11.24
C GLY A 59 7.98 13.38 12.22
N GLU A 60 8.59 13.49 13.39
CA GLU A 60 8.19 14.46 14.43
C GLU A 60 8.31 15.92 13.95
N MET A 61 9.43 16.25 13.28
CA MET A 61 9.61 17.58 12.71
C MET A 61 8.52 17.92 11.70
N VAL A 62 8.27 17.01 10.74
CA VAL A 62 7.26 17.23 9.68
C VAL A 62 5.86 17.28 10.30
N GLN A 63 5.56 16.43 11.28
CA GLN A 63 4.28 16.42 11.98
C GLN A 63 3.99 17.75 12.66
N ASN A 64 4.93 18.28 13.41
CA ASN A 64 4.76 19.57 14.10
C ASN A 64 4.50 20.72 13.10
N LEU A 65 5.26 20.77 12.00
CA LEU A 65 5.06 21.79 10.96
C LEU A 65 3.67 21.69 10.33
N VAL A 66 3.22 20.48 9.99
CA VAL A 66 1.92 20.24 9.39
C VAL A 66 0.78 20.59 10.35
N GLN A 67 0.84 20.09 11.59
CA GLN A 67 -0.22 20.31 12.59
C GLN A 67 -0.38 21.78 12.93
N TYR A 68 0.71 22.50 13.22
CA TYR A 68 0.63 23.93 13.55
C TYR A 68 0.25 24.80 12.33
N THR A 69 0.56 24.37 11.12
CA THR A 69 0.04 25.01 9.91
C THR A 69 -1.47 24.89 9.80
N LEU A 70 -2.04 23.71 10.07
CA LEU A 70 -3.48 23.49 10.09
C LEU A 70 -4.15 24.30 11.21
N VAL A 71 -3.58 24.33 12.41
CA VAL A 71 -4.02 25.19 13.53
C VAL A 71 -4.05 26.66 13.11
N GLY A 72 -3.00 27.12 12.42
CA GLY A 72 -2.94 28.48 11.88
C GLY A 72 -4.00 28.80 10.83
N LEU A 73 -4.54 27.79 10.16
CA LEU A 73 -5.69 27.94 9.23
C LEU A 73 -7.07 27.90 9.93
N GLY A 74 -7.10 27.72 11.26
CA GLY A 74 -8.33 27.56 12.04
C GLY A 74 -8.94 26.14 11.92
N ILE A 75 -8.11 25.12 11.66
CA ILE A 75 -8.50 23.73 11.54
C ILE A 75 -8.15 22.99 12.83
N ASP A 76 -9.08 22.22 13.38
CA ASP A 76 -8.82 21.35 14.51
C ASP A 76 -8.10 20.07 14.07
N VAL A 77 -7.12 19.66 14.84
CA VAL A 77 -6.26 18.51 14.55
C VAL A 77 -6.45 17.44 15.63
N VAL A 78 -6.68 16.19 15.18
CA VAL A 78 -6.56 15.01 16.04
C VAL A 78 -5.21 14.36 15.74
N ASP A 79 -4.26 14.53 16.63
CA ASP A 79 -2.95 13.90 16.57
C ASP A 79 -3.03 12.49 17.13
N ILE A 80 -2.82 11.50 16.26
CA ILE A 80 -2.82 10.10 16.67
C ILE A 80 -1.40 9.50 16.79
N GLY A 81 -0.39 10.33 16.71
CA GLY A 81 1.01 9.98 16.96
C GLY A 81 1.59 8.99 15.97
N LEU A 82 2.41 8.06 16.49
CA LEU A 82 2.91 6.91 15.72
C LEU A 82 1.75 6.01 15.33
N SER A 83 1.55 5.84 14.04
CA SER A 83 0.40 5.14 13.49
C SER A 83 0.72 4.48 12.14
N THR A 84 -0.14 3.60 11.70
CA THR A 84 -0.07 2.98 10.37
C THR A 84 -0.93 3.76 9.38
N THR A 85 -0.64 3.66 8.09
CA THR A 85 -1.49 4.23 7.04
C THR A 85 -2.95 3.79 7.21
N PRO A 86 -3.30 2.49 7.28
CA PRO A 86 -4.69 2.07 7.46
C PRO A 86 -5.31 2.54 8.79
N THR A 87 -4.52 2.67 9.86
CA THR A 87 -5.05 3.21 11.13
C THR A 87 -5.47 4.68 10.99
N VAL A 88 -4.72 5.51 10.26
CA VAL A 88 -5.12 6.91 10.00
C VAL A 88 -6.40 6.95 9.16
N GLU A 89 -6.50 6.12 8.13
CA GLU A 89 -7.70 6.01 7.27
C GLU A 89 -8.95 5.66 8.08
N VAL A 90 -8.85 4.66 8.95
CA VAL A 90 -9.93 4.25 9.88
C VAL A 90 -10.22 5.35 10.90
N ALA A 91 -9.19 6.02 11.44
CA ALA A 91 -9.37 7.11 12.40
C ALA A 91 -10.14 8.30 11.82
N VAL A 92 -9.93 8.65 10.54
CA VAL A 92 -10.70 9.72 9.87
C VAL A 92 -12.19 9.45 9.95
N THR A 93 -12.62 8.23 9.65
CA THR A 93 -14.04 7.86 9.69
C THR A 93 -14.57 7.73 11.12
N MET A 94 -13.81 7.16 12.05
CA MET A 94 -14.20 7.05 13.46
C MET A 94 -14.33 8.42 14.14
N GLU A 95 -13.48 9.38 13.80
CA GLU A 95 -13.53 10.77 14.30
C GLU A 95 -14.59 11.61 13.58
N GLN A 96 -15.18 11.11 12.49
CA GLN A 96 -15.98 11.93 11.59
C GLN A 96 -15.24 13.19 11.15
N ALA A 97 -13.92 13.03 10.90
CA ALA A 97 -13.06 14.10 10.46
C ALA A 97 -13.31 14.43 8.98
N ASP A 98 -12.95 15.65 8.59
CA ASP A 98 -13.16 16.13 7.22
C ASP A 98 -12.03 15.71 6.26
N GLY A 99 -10.93 15.19 6.83
CA GLY A 99 -9.81 14.64 6.11
C GLY A 99 -8.72 14.09 7.04
N GLY A 100 -7.62 13.66 6.44
CA GLY A 100 -6.48 13.15 7.17
C GLY A 100 -5.15 13.39 6.46
N ILE A 101 -4.07 13.36 7.20
CA ILE A 101 -2.71 13.40 6.67
C ILE A 101 -1.90 12.28 7.30
N ILE A 102 -1.27 11.48 6.45
CA ILE A 102 -0.34 10.44 6.87
C ILE A 102 1.06 10.89 6.49
N LEU A 103 1.96 10.95 7.47
CA LEU A 103 3.35 11.35 7.27
C LEU A 103 4.22 10.10 7.16
N THR A 104 4.42 9.66 5.94
CA THR A 104 5.16 8.45 5.58
C THR A 104 5.55 8.45 4.11
N ALA A 105 6.72 7.93 3.80
CA ALA A 105 7.10 7.63 2.42
C ALA A 105 7.02 6.12 2.10
N SER A 106 6.18 5.35 2.84
CA SER A 106 5.98 3.91 2.67
C SER A 106 7.34 3.17 2.59
N HIS A 107 7.57 2.39 1.58
CA HIS A 107 8.77 1.59 1.35
C HIS A 107 10.01 2.37 0.86
N ASN A 108 9.93 3.69 0.70
CA ASN A 108 11.13 4.46 0.37
C ASN A 108 12.15 4.44 1.52
N PRO A 109 13.48 4.55 1.22
CA PRO A 109 14.52 4.59 2.23
C PRO A 109 14.34 5.69 3.29
N LYS A 110 15.06 5.58 4.42
CA LYS A 110 14.84 6.40 5.62
C LYS A 110 14.98 7.93 5.44
N GLN A 111 15.74 8.37 4.43
CA GLN A 111 15.90 9.79 4.10
C GLN A 111 14.67 10.41 3.42
N TRP A 112 13.69 9.62 3.00
CA TRP A 112 12.45 10.09 2.40
C TRP A 112 11.38 10.33 3.46
N ASN A 113 10.48 11.27 3.18
CA ASN A 113 9.19 11.40 3.86
C ASN A 113 8.14 11.93 2.88
N ALA A 114 6.87 11.92 3.28
CA ALA A 114 5.81 12.46 2.46
C ALA A 114 4.62 12.91 3.30
N LEU A 115 3.77 13.74 2.67
CA LEU A 115 2.41 14.04 3.11
C LEU A 115 1.47 13.28 2.19
N LYS A 116 0.85 12.21 2.67
CA LYS A 116 -0.25 11.50 1.99
C LYS A 116 -1.57 12.10 2.48
N LEU A 117 -2.42 12.52 1.57
CA LEU A 117 -3.62 13.30 1.88
C LEU A 117 -4.89 12.45 1.69
N LEU A 118 -5.79 12.51 2.67
CA LEU A 118 -7.04 11.76 2.69
C LEU A 118 -8.26 12.68 2.64
N ASN A 119 -9.34 12.19 2.05
CA ASN A 119 -10.65 12.80 2.12
C ASN A 119 -11.41 12.41 3.41
N SER A 120 -12.64 12.90 3.58
CA SER A 120 -13.49 12.61 4.76
C SER A 120 -13.95 11.15 4.89
N LYS A 121 -13.70 10.32 3.88
CA LYS A 121 -13.98 8.87 3.93
C LYS A 121 -12.76 8.07 4.36
N GLY A 122 -11.63 8.72 4.69
CA GLY A 122 -10.37 8.05 4.97
C GLY A 122 -9.71 7.44 3.72
N GLU A 123 -10.00 7.95 2.53
CA GLU A 123 -9.47 7.47 1.27
C GLU A 123 -8.49 8.49 0.69
N PHE A 124 -7.50 8.01 -0.07
CA PHE A 124 -6.62 8.93 -0.82
C PHE A 124 -7.41 9.79 -1.79
N LEU A 125 -6.91 11.01 -1.99
CA LEU A 125 -7.49 11.97 -2.93
C LEU A 125 -7.41 11.44 -4.36
N ASN A 126 -8.40 11.78 -5.17
CA ASN A 126 -8.36 11.52 -6.61
C ASN A 126 -7.50 12.54 -7.37
N ALA A 127 -7.33 12.34 -8.69
CA ALA A 127 -6.49 13.19 -9.53
C ALA A 127 -6.92 14.65 -9.52
N GLN A 128 -8.22 14.92 -9.63
CA GLN A 128 -8.76 16.27 -9.70
C GLN A 128 -8.56 17.03 -8.37
N GLU A 129 -8.79 16.35 -7.24
CA GLU A 129 -8.57 16.91 -5.90
C GLU A 129 -7.08 17.22 -5.67
N GLY A 130 -6.20 16.31 -6.06
CA GLY A 130 -4.75 16.50 -5.96
C GLY A 130 -4.24 17.65 -6.84
N GLU A 131 -4.71 17.77 -8.08
CA GLU A 131 -4.36 18.88 -8.99
C GLU A 131 -4.80 20.24 -8.44
N GLU A 132 -5.98 20.31 -7.83
CA GLU A 132 -6.48 21.54 -7.22
C GLU A 132 -5.59 21.97 -6.04
N ILE A 133 -5.18 21.04 -5.17
CA ILE A 133 -4.27 21.32 -4.07
C ILE A 133 -2.91 21.81 -4.58
N LEU A 134 -2.36 21.18 -5.61
CA LEU A 134 -1.10 21.61 -6.22
C LEU A 134 -1.22 23.02 -6.82
N ARG A 135 -2.36 23.36 -7.43
CA ARG A 135 -2.62 24.70 -7.93
C ARG A 135 -2.67 25.74 -6.79
N ILE A 136 -3.37 25.43 -5.69
CA ILE A 136 -3.44 26.29 -4.50
C ILE A 136 -2.02 26.50 -3.92
N ALA A 137 -1.23 25.44 -3.84
CA ALA A 137 0.14 25.52 -3.36
C ALA A 137 1.03 26.37 -4.26
N ALA A 138 0.93 26.22 -5.58
CA ALA A 138 1.73 26.99 -6.55
C ALA A 138 1.39 28.49 -6.50
N ALA A 139 0.11 28.84 -6.32
CA ALA A 139 -0.37 30.21 -6.24
C ALA A 139 -0.21 30.84 -4.84
N ASN A 140 0.17 30.07 -3.81
CA ASN A 140 0.15 30.49 -2.39
C ASN A 140 -1.21 31.06 -1.97
N GLU A 141 -2.31 30.47 -2.46
CA GLU A 141 -3.70 30.91 -2.21
C GLU A 141 -4.20 30.42 -0.85
N PHE A 142 -3.56 30.79 0.25
CA PHE A 142 -4.03 30.46 1.60
C PHE A 142 -4.15 31.69 2.46
N THR A 143 -5.18 31.69 3.31
CA THR A 143 -5.44 32.74 4.30
C THR A 143 -5.50 32.11 5.68
N PHE A 144 -4.61 32.53 6.56
CA PHE A 144 -4.56 32.06 7.94
C PHE A 144 -5.65 32.73 8.78
N ALA A 145 -6.00 32.06 9.87
CA ALA A 145 -7.02 32.53 10.79
C ALA A 145 -6.53 33.65 11.69
N GLU A 146 -7.42 34.51 12.12
CA GLU A 146 -7.16 35.48 13.21
C GLU A 146 -7.00 34.72 14.55
N VAL A 147 -6.40 35.38 15.53
CA VAL A 147 -5.99 34.77 16.82
C VAL A 147 -7.16 34.05 17.53
N ASP A 148 -8.36 34.62 17.49
CA ASP A 148 -9.55 34.04 18.14
C ASP A 148 -10.19 32.89 17.36
N ALA A 149 -9.72 32.63 16.14
CA ALA A 149 -10.22 31.60 15.24
C ALA A 149 -9.22 30.47 14.97
N LEU A 150 -8.10 30.43 15.70
CA LEU A 150 -7.12 29.37 15.60
C LEU A 150 -7.75 28.00 15.92
N GLY A 151 -7.24 26.94 15.29
CA GLY A 151 -7.61 25.56 15.60
C GLY A 151 -6.96 25.06 16.89
N HIS A 152 -7.30 23.82 17.24
CA HIS A 152 -6.75 23.15 18.42
C HIS A 152 -6.17 21.79 18.06
N ILE A 153 -5.15 21.32 18.80
CA ILE A 153 -4.62 19.97 18.70
C ILE A 153 -5.15 19.15 19.87
N THR A 154 -5.73 17.99 19.57
CA THR A 154 -6.10 16.97 20.55
C THR A 154 -5.27 15.72 20.28
N HIS A 155 -4.61 15.20 21.32
CA HIS A 155 -3.81 13.97 21.22
C HIS A 155 -4.65 12.75 21.58
N ASN A 156 -4.53 11.67 20.78
CA ASN A 156 -5.22 10.41 21.01
C ASN A 156 -4.39 9.24 20.48
N ASP A 157 -3.69 8.54 21.33
CA ASP A 157 -2.80 7.41 21.02
C ASP A 157 -3.51 6.04 20.99
N THR A 158 -4.83 6.00 21.11
CA THR A 158 -5.60 4.74 21.20
C THR A 158 -5.96 4.14 19.82
N TYR A 159 -5.67 4.81 18.71
CA TYR A 159 -6.22 4.44 17.40
C TYR A 159 -5.68 3.12 16.85
N ILE A 160 -4.42 2.74 17.09
CA ILE A 160 -3.92 1.41 16.71
C ILE A 160 -4.77 0.34 17.39
N GLN A 161 -5.06 0.49 18.69
CA GLN A 161 -5.90 -0.47 19.42
C GLN A 161 -7.33 -0.51 18.89
N ARG A 162 -7.95 0.65 18.67
CA ARG A 162 -9.31 0.77 18.11
C ARG A 162 -9.40 0.16 16.71
N HIS A 163 -8.37 0.35 15.88
CA HIS A 163 -8.27 -0.28 14.56
C HIS A 163 -8.19 -1.81 14.70
N ILE A 164 -7.33 -2.33 15.58
CA ILE A 164 -7.26 -3.77 15.88
C ILE A 164 -8.61 -4.30 16.34
N ASP A 165 -9.33 -3.59 17.23
CA ASP A 165 -10.66 -3.98 17.67
C ASP A 165 -11.64 -4.08 16.50
N ALA A 166 -11.60 -3.11 15.58
CA ALA A 166 -12.42 -3.12 14.37
C ALA A 166 -12.08 -4.31 13.46
N VAL A 167 -10.78 -4.57 13.22
CA VAL A 167 -10.31 -5.72 12.43
C VAL A 167 -10.78 -7.05 13.05
N LEU A 168 -10.63 -7.22 14.37
CA LEU A 168 -11.04 -8.45 15.05
C LEU A 168 -12.55 -8.64 15.04
N SER A 169 -13.34 -7.56 15.02
CA SER A 169 -14.80 -7.62 14.95
C SER A 169 -15.34 -8.14 13.61
N LEU A 170 -14.51 -8.16 12.57
CA LEU A 170 -14.85 -8.74 11.26
C LEU A 170 -14.92 -10.27 11.28
N LEU A 171 -14.27 -10.90 12.28
CA LEU A 171 -14.22 -12.35 12.36
C LEU A 171 -15.43 -12.91 13.15
N PRO A 172 -16.01 -14.02 12.66
CA PRO A 172 -16.90 -14.83 13.50
C PRO A 172 -16.16 -15.27 14.78
N LEU A 173 -16.86 -15.27 15.92
CA LEU A 173 -16.28 -15.65 17.21
C LEU A 173 -15.60 -17.03 17.16
N ALA A 174 -16.22 -18.00 16.50
CA ALA A 174 -15.67 -19.34 16.35
C ALA A 174 -14.32 -19.35 15.62
N THR A 175 -14.14 -18.49 14.61
CA THR A 175 -12.86 -18.34 13.89
C THR A 175 -11.79 -17.71 14.79
N LEU A 176 -12.15 -16.66 15.52
CA LEU A 176 -11.26 -16.01 16.47
C LEU A 176 -10.80 -16.98 17.57
N GLU A 177 -11.71 -17.77 18.15
CA GLU A 177 -11.40 -18.80 19.15
C GLU A 177 -10.50 -19.90 18.56
N ALA A 178 -10.75 -20.32 17.33
CA ALA A 178 -9.92 -21.31 16.64
C ALA A 178 -8.47 -20.81 16.42
N ILE A 179 -8.29 -19.55 16.01
CA ILE A 179 -6.97 -18.92 15.88
C ILE A 179 -6.27 -18.90 17.25
N ARG A 180 -6.95 -18.44 18.31
CA ARG A 180 -6.41 -18.42 19.68
C ARG A 180 -6.01 -19.79 20.21
N LYS A 181 -6.82 -20.80 19.89
CA LYS A 181 -6.55 -22.21 20.30
C LYS A 181 -5.32 -22.78 19.57
N ARG A 182 -5.08 -22.35 18.32
CA ARG A 182 -3.93 -22.84 17.51
C ARG A 182 -2.59 -22.39 18.10
N LYS A 183 -2.55 -21.24 18.78
CA LYS A 183 -1.34 -20.68 19.41
C LYS A 183 -0.19 -20.62 18.42
N PHE A 184 -0.37 -19.87 17.34
CA PHE A 184 0.67 -19.66 16.35
C PHE A 184 1.92 -19.05 16.99
N LYS A 185 3.09 -19.53 16.58
CA LYS A 185 4.37 -18.85 16.83
C LYS A 185 4.75 -18.05 15.59
N VAL A 186 4.88 -16.74 15.73
CA VAL A 186 5.03 -15.81 14.61
C VAL A 186 6.29 -14.97 14.79
N ALA A 187 7.21 -15.03 13.84
CA ALA A 187 8.30 -14.07 13.74
C ALA A 187 7.80 -12.81 13.02
N VAL A 188 8.13 -11.62 13.54
CA VAL A 188 7.66 -10.34 13.00
C VAL A 188 8.82 -9.44 12.65
N ASP A 189 8.89 -8.99 11.40
CA ASP A 189 9.79 -7.94 10.94
C ASP A 189 8.98 -6.70 10.57
N ALA A 190 9.18 -5.63 11.31
CA ALA A 190 8.49 -4.35 11.14
C ALA A 190 9.44 -3.21 10.74
N VAL A 191 10.64 -3.56 10.28
CA VAL A 191 11.66 -2.63 9.76
C VAL A 191 11.93 -1.42 10.68
N ASN A 192 11.82 -1.62 12.00
CA ASN A 192 11.90 -0.58 13.03
C ASN A 192 10.94 0.61 12.80
N SER A 193 9.72 0.31 12.38
CA SER A 193 8.67 1.31 12.22
C SER A 193 7.39 0.92 12.97
N THR A 194 6.26 1.54 12.61
CA THR A 194 4.99 1.43 13.37
C THR A 194 4.37 0.05 13.32
N GLY A 195 4.77 -0.79 12.37
CA GLY A 195 4.46 -2.22 12.39
C GLY A 195 4.92 -2.93 13.65
N GLY A 196 6.02 -2.46 14.29
CA GLY A 196 6.51 -2.98 15.56
C GLY A 196 5.58 -2.72 16.75
N ILE A 197 4.66 -1.79 16.63
CA ILE A 197 3.58 -1.54 17.59
C ILE A 197 2.34 -2.36 17.20
N ALA A 198 1.88 -2.22 15.97
CA ALA A 198 0.57 -2.72 15.54
C ALA A 198 0.53 -4.24 15.39
N ILE A 199 1.54 -4.86 14.76
CA ILE A 199 1.53 -6.30 14.46
C ILE A 199 1.69 -7.16 15.72
N PRO A 200 2.67 -6.90 16.62
CA PRO A 200 2.75 -7.64 17.88
C PRO A 200 1.47 -7.56 18.70
N LEU A 201 0.88 -6.36 18.85
CA LEU A 201 -0.35 -6.17 19.60
C LEU A 201 -1.54 -6.96 18.98
N LEU A 202 -1.68 -6.96 17.65
CA LEU A 202 -2.69 -7.77 16.95
C LEU A 202 -2.50 -9.26 17.21
N LEU A 203 -1.27 -9.75 17.05
CA LEU A 203 -0.93 -11.18 17.22
C LEU A 203 -1.13 -11.66 18.65
N GLU A 204 -0.75 -10.86 19.65
CA GLU A 204 -1.02 -11.14 21.06
C GLU A 204 -2.52 -11.25 21.35
N ARG A 205 -3.34 -10.35 20.78
CA ARG A 205 -4.81 -10.40 20.87
C ARG A 205 -5.39 -11.68 20.22
N LEU A 206 -4.69 -12.21 19.22
CA LEU A 206 -5.00 -13.50 18.57
C LEU A 206 -4.41 -14.72 19.31
N GLY A 207 -3.74 -14.51 20.45
CA GLY A 207 -3.16 -15.57 21.28
C GLY A 207 -1.89 -16.21 20.70
N ALA A 208 -1.21 -15.53 19.80
CA ALA A 208 0.04 -15.99 19.22
C ALA A 208 1.24 -15.71 20.13
N GLU A 209 2.28 -16.55 20.03
CA GLU A 209 3.62 -16.28 20.55
C GLU A 209 4.38 -15.42 19.51
N VAL A 210 4.76 -14.20 19.88
CA VAL A 210 5.44 -13.25 18.99
C VAL A 210 6.96 -13.33 19.21
N VAL A 211 7.72 -13.48 18.15
CA VAL A 211 9.17 -13.35 18.12
C VAL A 211 9.51 -12.08 17.33
N PRO A 212 9.79 -10.95 18.01
CA PRO A 212 10.03 -9.69 17.33
C PRO A 212 11.43 -9.64 16.71
N LEU A 213 11.51 -9.16 15.47
CA LEU A 213 12.71 -8.76 14.77
C LEU A 213 12.48 -7.36 14.20
N TYR A 214 13.38 -6.40 14.50
CA TYR A 214 13.26 -5.03 14.01
C TYR A 214 11.90 -4.37 14.33
N CYS A 215 11.41 -4.54 15.57
CA CYS A 215 10.12 -4.02 16.03
C CYS A 215 10.24 -2.74 16.90
N GLU A 216 11.41 -2.13 17.01
CA GLU A 216 11.59 -0.84 17.74
C GLU A 216 11.22 0.31 16.81
N PRO A 217 10.18 1.12 17.11
CA PRO A 217 9.70 2.18 16.22
C PRO A 217 10.61 3.42 16.27
N ASN A 218 11.89 3.26 15.96
CA ASN A 218 12.92 4.31 16.04
C ASN A 218 13.32 4.89 14.66
N GLY A 219 12.76 4.36 13.56
CA GLY A 219 13.00 4.83 12.19
C GLY A 219 14.38 4.51 11.62
N GLN A 220 15.20 3.72 12.34
CA GLN A 220 16.48 3.21 11.85
C GLN A 220 16.24 1.88 11.13
N PHE A 221 15.94 1.97 9.83
CA PHE A 221 15.65 0.79 9.01
C PHE A 221 16.92 -0.08 8.85
N PRO A 222 16.90 -1.33 9.34
CA PRO A 222 18.07 -2.21 9.29
C PRO A 222 18.34 -2.76 7.88
N HIS A 223 17.33 -2.81 7.04
CA HIS A 223 17.40 -3.22 5.64
C HIS A 223 16.52 -2.27 4.78
N ASN A 224 16.52 -2.47 3.46
CA ASN A 224 15.61 -1.74 2.58
C ASN A 224 14.15 -2.04 3.01
N PRO A 225 13.33 -1.00 3.24
CA PRO A 225 11.99 -1.19 3.79
C PRO A 225 10.97 -1.76 2.80
N GLU A 226 11.33 -1.98 1.54
CA GLU A 226 10.46 -2.70 0.61
C GLU A 226 10.54 -4.21 0.89
N PRO A 227 9.42 -4.89 1.20
CA PRO A 227 9.42 -6.28 1.63
C PRO A 227 9.60 -7.26 0.46
N LEU A 228 10.75 -7.19 -0.22
CA LEU A 228 11.18 -8.06 -1.31
C LEU A 228 12.16 -9.12 -0.83
N LYS A 229 12.22 -10.25 -1.53
CA LYS A 229 13.04 -11.41 -1.17
C LYS A 229 14.50 -11.07 -0.86
N GLU A 230 15.12 -10.19 -1.63
CA GLU A 230 16.51 -9.76 -1.47
C GLU A 230 16.78 -8.99 -0.17
N HIS A 231 15.74 -8.50 0.52
CA HIS A 231 15.84 -7.68 1.73
C HIS A 231 15.48 -8.46 3.00
N LEU A 232 14.97 -9.68 2.89
CA LEU A 232 14.32 -10.42 3.97
C LEU A 232 15.10 -11.66 4.44
N ALA A 233 16.42 -11.71 4.21
CA ALA A 233 17.26 -12.85 4.61
C ALA A 233 17.20 -13.13 6.12
N ASP A 234 17.20 -12.07 6.94
CA ASP A 234 17.24 -12.20 8.40
C ASP A 234 15.95 -12.81 8.97
N ILE A 235 14.79 -12.39 8.51
CA ILE A 235 13.50 -12.94 8.96
C ILE A 235 13.32 -14.37 8.44
N CYS A 236 13.74 -14.68 7.22
CA CYS A 236 13.71 -16.05 6.68
C CYS A 236 14.55 -16.99 7.56
N ALA A 237 15.76 -16.59 7.93
CA ALA A 237 16.61 -17.35 8.86
C ALA A 237 16.00 -17.45 10.26
N LYS A 238 15.43 -16.34 10.78
CA LYS A 238 14.82 -16.29 12.12
C LYS A 238 13.63 -17.24 12.24
N VAL A 239 12.76 -17.32 11.25
CA VAL A 239 11.60 -18.24 11.24
C VAL A 239 12.06 -19.68 11.44
N VAL A 240 13.10 -20.11 10.71
CA VAL A 240 13.66 -21.46 10.83
C VAL A 240 14.35 -21.67 12.18
N GLU A 241 15.18 -20.71 12.62
CA GLU A 241 15.92 -20.76 13.89
C GLU A 241 14.99 -20.98 15.08
N VAL A 242 13.89 -20.19 15.17
CA VAL A 242 12.97 -20.24 16.30
C VAL A 242 11.84 -21.25 16.10
N LYS A 243 11.81 -21.94 14.97
CA LYS A 243 10.72 -22.86 14.57
C LYS A 243 9.36 -22.16 14.63
N ALA A 244 9.25 -20.97 14.05
CA ALA A 244 7.99 -20.26 13.93
C ALA A 244 7.06 -20.97 12.92
N ASP A 245 5.76 -20.87 13.12
CA ASP A 245 4.77 -21.36 12.16
C ASP A 245 4.77 -20.50 10.89
N LEU A 246 5.11 -19.19 11.03
CA LEU A 246 5.22 -18.24 9.93
C LEU A 246 6.04 -17.00 10.35
N GLY A 247 6.46 -16.25 9.32
CA GLY A 247 6.94 -14.88 9.47
C GLY A 247 5.94 -13.88 8.89
N VAL A 248 5.78 -12.75 9.56
CA VAL A 248 4.99 -11.59 9.13
C VAL A 248 5.94 -10.43 8.92
N VAL A 249 5.95 -9.86 7.72
CA VAL A 249 6.77 -8.71 7.36
C VAL A 249 5.88 -7.59 6.86
N VAL A 250 6.10 -6.38 7.36
CA VAL A 250 5.37 -5.19 6.93
C VAL A 250 6.32 -4.07 6.57
N ASP A 251 5.90 -3.20 5.66
CA ASP A 251 6.62 -1.97 5.36
C ASP A 251 6.40 -0.89 6.45
N PRO A 252 7.11 0.26 6.40
CA PRO A 252 7.11 1.24 7.49
C PRO A 252 5.74 1.75 7.93
N ASP A 253 4.77 1.82 7.03
CA ASP A 253 3.43 2.33 7.29
C ASP A 253 2.32 1.26 7.25
N VAL A 254 2.73 -0.02 7.14
CA VAL A 254 1.87 -1.20 7.37
C VAL A 254 0.72 -1.34 6.36
N ASP A 255 0.91 -0.83 5.15
CA ASP A 255 -0.04 -0.99 4.07
C ASP A 255 0.27 -2.22 3.18
N ARG A 256 1.48 -2.83 3.34
CA ARG A 256 1.92 -4.04 2.64
C ARG A 256 2.23 -5.17 3.61
N LEU A 257 1.88 -6.38 3.24
CA LEU A 257 2.11 -7.61 3.99
C LEU A 257 2.85 -8.64 3.12
N ALA A 258 4.06 -8.99 3.52
CA ALA A 258 4.75 -10.17 3.02
C ALA A 258 4.78 -11.26 4.10
N LEU A 259 4.71 -12.50 3.68
CA LEU A 259 4.63 -13.66 4.55
C LEU A 259 5.78 -14.63 4.26
N ILE A 260 6.35 -15.20 5.32
CA ILE A 260 7.42 -16.20 5.26
C ILE A 260 6.85 -17.52 5.75
N THR A 261 7.12 -18.60 5.02
CA THR A 261 6.69 -19.95 5.39
C THR A 261 7.55 -20.49 6.54
N GLU A 262 7.07 -21.55 7.21
CA GLU A 262 7.81 -22.26 8.25
C GLU A 262 9.17 -22.85 7.75
N GLU A 263 9.31 -22.97 6.43
CA GLU A 263 10.56 -23.42 5.77
C GLU A 263 11.57 -22.28 5.56
N GLY A 264 11.22 -21.01 5.94
CA GLY A 264 12.05 -19.82 5.72
C GLY A 264 11.99 -19.27 4.29
N GLU A 265 11.01 -19.70 3.50
CA GLU A 265 10.84 -19.23 2.13
C GLU A 265 9.72 -18.20 2.04
N MET A 266 9.82 -17.27 1.09
CA MET A 266 8.74 -16.33 0.81
C MET A 266 7.45 -17.06 0.38
N PHE A 267 6.33 -16.71 1.01
CA PHE A 267 5.01 -17.13 0.50
C PHE A 267 4.72 -16.48 -0.86
N GLY A 268 5.32 -15.31 -1.09
CA GLY A 268 5.20 -14.48 -2.27
C GLY A 268 4.23 -13.32 -2.06
N GLU A 269 4.67 -12.08 -2.31
CA GLU A 269 3.85 -10.89 -2.08
C GLU A 269 2.53 -10.90 -2.86
N GLU A 270 2.55 -11.41 -4.09
CA GLU A 270 1.36 -11.57 -4.94
C GLU A 270 0.32 -12.52 -4.30
N TYR A 271 0.78 -13.54 -3.57
CA TYR A 271 -0.07 -14.58 -3.00
C TYR A 271 -0.70 -14.20 -1.66
N THR A 272 -0.28 -13.11 -1.04
CA THR A 272 -0.97 -12.55 0.15
C THR A 272 -2.43 -12.24 -0.19
N LEU A 273 -2.67 -11.44 -1.24
CA LEU A 273 -4.02 -11.13 -1.70
C LEU A 273 -4.78 -12.37 -2.18
N VAL A 274 -4.10 -13.26 -2.91
CA VAL A 274 -4.68 -14.52 -3.43
C VAL A 274 -5.24 -15.39 -2.30
N ALA A 275 -4.46 -15.58 -1.22
CA ALA A 275 -4.87 -16.37 -0.08
C ALA A 275 -6.00 -15.71 0.72
N CYS A 276 -5.93 -14.40 0.95
CA CYS A 276 -7.00 -13.65 1.62
C CYS A 276 -8.30 -13.71 0.81
N ALA A 277 -8.23 -13.60 -0.51
CA ALA A 277 -9.38 -13.71 -1.39
C ALA A 277 -9.96 -15.14 -1.41
N ASP A 278 -9.12 -16.20 -1.47
CA ASP A 278 -9.58 -17.60 -1.41
C ASP A 278 -10.35 -17.87 -0.11
N TYR A 279 -9.85 -17.36 1.02
CA TYR A 279 -10.57 -17.45 2.30
C TYR A 279 -11.91 -16.74 2.25
N TYR A 280 -11.89 -15.45 1.90
CA TYR A 280 -13.09 -14.63 2.01
C TYR A 280 -14.18 -15.04 1.02
N LEU A 281 -13.83 -15.38 -0.21
CA LEU A 281 -14.76 -15.86 -1.23
C LEU A 281 -15.41 -17.21 -0.88
N SER A 282 -14.77 -18.01 -0.01
CA SER A 282 -15.39 -19.22 0.56
C SER A 282 -16.55 -18.90 1.51
N LYS A 283 -16.59 -17.68 2.08
CA LYS A 283 -17.61 -17.21 3.02
C LYS A 283 -18.66 -16.32 2.35
N LYS A 284 -18.20 -15.42 1.48
CA LYS A 284 -19.06 -14.45 0.81
C LYS A 284 -18.65 -14.29 -0.66
N LYS A 285 -19.56 -14.63 -1.54
CA LYS A 285 -19.36 -14.45 -2.98
C LYS A 285 -19.41 -12.96 -3.34
N GLY A 286 -18.59 -12.55 -4.29
CA GLY A 286 -18.55 -11.20 -4.84
C GLY A 286 -17.34 -10.98 -5.70
N ASN A 287 -17.33 -9.90 -6.45
CA ASN A 287 -16.26 -9.57 -7.39
C ASN A 287 -14.95 -9.26 -6.68
N VAL A 288 -13.84 -9.51 -7.36
CA VAL A 288 -12.49 -9.21 -6.87
C VAL A 288 -11.73 -8.30 -7.84
N VAL A 289 -10.84 -7.46 -7.31
CA VAL A 289 -10.07 -6.51 -8.11
C VAL A 289 -8.61 -6.54 -7.73
N SER A 290 -7.73 -6.52 -8.74
CA SER A 290 -6.31 -6.13 -8.53
C SER A 290 -5.86 -5.19 -9.64
N ASN A 291 -4.63 -4.66 -9.51
CA ASN A 291 -4.06 -3.87 -10.59
C ASN A 291 -3.54 -4.76 -11.74
N LEU A 292 -3.33 -4.16 -12.92
CA LEU A 292 -2.87 -4.86 -14.13
C LEU A 292 -1.52 -5.56 -14.00
N SER A 293 -0.66 -5.10 -13.08
CA SER A 293 0.66 -5.68 -12.83
C SER A 293 0.66 -6.81 -11.81
N SER A 294 -0.50 -7.15 -11.23
CA SER A 294 -0.64 -8.26 -10.28
C SER A 294 -0.73 -9.61 -10.98
N SER A 295 -0.40 -10.66 -10.23
CA SER A 295 -0.45 -12.05 -10.72
C SER A 295 -1.86 -12.45 -11.17
N ARG A 296 -1.93 -13.25 -12.23
CA ARG A 296 -3.19 -13.88 -12.67
C ARG A 296 -3.73 -14.91 -11.67
N ALA A 297 -2.95 -15.30 -10.67
CA ALA A 297 -3.41 -16.22 -9.64
C ALA A 297 -4.69 -15.74 -8.93
N LEU A 298 -4.91 -14.42 -8.79
CA LEU A 298 -6.16 -13.89 -8.24
C LEU A 298 -7.35 -14.14 -9.20
N ARG A 299 -7.15 -14.02 -10.51
CA ARG A 299 -8.17 -14.36 -11.51
C ARG A 299 -8.53 -15.85 -11.44
N ASP A 300 -7.54 -16.72 -11.31
CA ASP A 300 -7.80 -18.17 -11.17
C ASP A 300 -8.61 -18.48 -9.89
N ILE A 301 -8.37 -17.75 -8.79
CA ILE A 301 -9.19 -17.86 -7.58
C ILE A 301 -10.61 -17.36 -7.80
N ALA A 302 -10.79 -16.25 -8.51
CA ALA A 302 -12.13 -15.76 -8.88
C ALA A 302 -12.90 -16.81 -9.70
N GLU A 303 -12.27 -17.38 -10.71
CA GLU A 303 -12.83 -18.46 -11.54
C GLU A 303 -13.19 -19.69 -10.69
N LYS A 304 -12.28 -20.14 -9.80
CA LYS A 304 -12.53 -21.26 -8.86
C LYS A 304 -13.78 -21.04 -8.03
N HIS A 305 -14.00 -19.81 -7.59
CA HIS A 305 -15.17 -19.45 -6.77
C HIS A 305 -16.40 -19.05 -7.58
N GLY A 306 -16.32 -18.99 -8.91
CA GLY A 306 -17.42 -18.62 -9.83
C GLY A 306 -17.85 -17.16 -9.64
N VAL A 307 -16.89 -16.25 -9.49
CA VAL A 307 -17.08 -14.80 -9.36
C VAL A 307 -16.26 -14.05 -10.41
N GLU A 308 -16.57 -12.77 -10.63
CA GLU A 308 -15.86 -11.95 -11.60
C GLU A 308 -14.56 -11.36 -11.03
N TYR A 309 -13.54 -11.34 -11.86
CA TYR A 309 -12.31 -10.60 -11.66
C TYR A 309 -12.28 -9.36 -12.55
N ALA A 310 -11.91 -8.22 -12.00
CA ALA A 310 -11.66 -7.00 -12.77
C ALA A 310 -10.25 -6.44 -12.48
N ALA A 311 -9.60 -5.94 -13.52
CA ALA A 311 -8.30 -5.28 -13.42
C ALA A 311 -8.44 -3.76 -13.42
N ALA A 312 -7.61 -3.09 -12.60
CA ALA A 312 -7.48 -1.64 -12.54
C ALA A 312 -6.13 -1.18 -13.08
N ALA A 313 -6.01 0.09 -13.42
CA ALA A 313 -4.71 0.73 -13.56
C ALA A 313 -3.90 0.59 -12.25
N VAL A 314 -2.57 0.65 -12.34
CA VAL A 314 -1.69 0.53 -11.17
C VAL A 314 -1.85 1.74 -10.25
N GLY A 315 -1.87 1.48 -8.96
CA GLY A 315 -2.02 2.46 -7.88
C GLY A 315 -3.32 2.28 -7.11
N GLU A 316 -3.23 2.41 -5.81
CA GLU A 316 -4.32 2.13 -4.86
C GLU A 316 -5.61 2.87 -5.21
N VAL A 317 -5.54 4.17 -5.52
CA VAL A 317 -6.71 4.99 -5.90
C VAL A 317 -7.47 4.39 -7.10
N ASN A 318 -6.74 3.85 -8.08
CA ASN A 318 -7.34 3.23 -9.25
C ASN A 318 -8.00 1.89 -8.91
N VAL A 319 -7.34 1.10 -8.03
CA VAL A 319 -7.89 -0.17 -7.54
C VAL A 319 -9.17 0.09 -6.74
N VAL A 320 -9.16 1.04 -5.81
CA VAL A 320 -10.33 1.43 -5.00
C VAL A 320 -11.48 1.91 -5.89
N THR A 321 -11.19 2.75 -6.89
CA THR A 321 -12.19 3.22 -7.84
C THR A 321 -12.83 2.04 -8.57
N LYS A 322 -12.04 1.11 -9.10
CA LYS A 322 -12.54 -0.08 -9.78
C LYS A 322 -13.33 -0.99 -8.84
N MET A 323 -12.87 -1.18 -7.59
CA MET A 323 -13.59 -1.96 -6.59
C MET A 323 -15.00 -1.42 -6.35
N LYS A 324 -15.15 -0.10 -6.26
CA LYS A 324 -16.46 0.57 -6.11
C LYS A 324 -17.34 0.41 -7.34
N GLU A 325 -16.76 0.56 -8.54
CA GLU A 325 -17.50 0.39 -9.81
C GLU A 325 -18.11 -1.00 -9.95
N VAL A 326 -17.38 -2.05 -9.55
CA VAL A 326 -17.83 -3.44 -9.70
C VAL A 326 -18.39 -4.05 -8.41
N ASN A 327 -18.53 -3.25 -7.35
CA ASN A 327 -18.93 -3.71 -6.02
C ASN A 327 -18.08 -4.90 -5.52
N ALA A 328 -16.77 -4.79 -5.66
CA ALA A 328 -15.85 -5.83 -5.23
C ALA A 328 -15.87 -6.01 -3.72
N VAL A 329 -15.80 -7.26 -3.26
CA VAL A 329 -15.81 -7.61 -1.82
C VAL A 329 -14.42 -7.69 -1.21
N ILE A 330 -13.40 -7.87 -2.04
CA ILE A 330 -11.98 -7.85 -1.67
C ILE A 330 -11.17 -7.45 -2.90
N GLY A 331 -10.06 -6.77 -2.69
CA GLY A 331 -9.14 -6.40 -3.75
C GLY A 331 -7.77 -6.01 -3.20
N GLY A 332 -6.92 -5.47 -4.05
CA GLY A 332 -5.59 -5.03 -3.62
C GLY A 332 -4.58 -4.96 -4.75
N GLU A 333 -3.33 -5.03 -4.37
CA GLU A 333 -2.19 -4.98 -5.29
C GLU A 333 -1.23 -6.14 -5.03
N GLY A 334 -0.54 -6.59 -6.06
CA GLY A 334 0.44 -7.70 -6.00
C GLY A 334 1.71 -7.41 -5.19
N ASN A 335 1.75 -6.30 -4.48
CA ASN A 335 2.82 -5.92 -3.57
C ASN A 335 2.53 -6.25 -2.10
N GLY A 336 1.57 -7.14 -1.83
CA GLY A 336 1.11 -7.52 -0.50
C GLY A 336 0.01 -6.64 0.07
N GLY A 337 -0.50 -5.67 -0.68
CA GLY A 337 -1.59 -4.78 -0.24
C GLY A 337 -2.95 -5.44 -0.38
N VAL A 338 -3.67 -5.61 0.72
CA VAL A 338 -5.03 -6.15 0.78
C VAL A 338 -6.00 -5.01 1.10
N ILE A 339 -7.05 -4.85 0.31
CA ILE A 339 -8.13 -3.88 0.52
C ILE A 339 -9.41 -4.64 0.84
N PHE A 340 -10.02 -4.32 1.98
CA PHE A 340 -11.19 -5.02 2.49
C PHE A 340 -12.34 -4.04 2.79
N PRO A 341 -13.29 -3.85 1.86
CA PRO A 341 -14.33 -2.83 1.94
C PRO A 341 -15.26 -2.91 3.14
N GLU A 342 -15.36 -4.08 3.80
CA GLU A 342 -16.14 -4.19 5.03
C GLU A 342 -15.54 -3.40 6.20
N LEU A 343 -14.25 -3.05 6.12
CA LEU A 343 -13.60 -2.17 7.08
C LEU A 343 -13.38 -0.78 6.48
N HIS A 344 -12.57 -0.70 5.43
CA HIS A 344 -12.27 0.56 4.72
C HIS A 344 -11.72 0.30 3.31
N TYR A 345 -11.60 1.36 2.51
CA TYR A 345 -11.06 1.33 1.16
C TYR A 345 -9.59 1.77 1.12
N GLY A 346 -8.73 1.09 1.88
CA GLY A 346 -7.29 1.26 1.88
C GLY A 346 -6.57 -0.08 2.03
N ARG A 347 -5.30 -0.14 1.65
CA ARG A 347 -4.48 -1.33 1.85
C ARG A 347 -4.16 -1.49 3.32
N ASP A 348 -4.35 -2.70 3.86
CA ASP A 348 -4.28 -2.96 5.28
C ASP A 348 -3.62 -4.32 5.59
N ALA A 349 -2.41 -4.28 6.13
CA ALA A 349 -1.70 -5.49 6.53
C ALA A 349 -2.34 -6.17 7.76
N LEU A 350 -3.02 -5.43 8.65
CA LEU A 350 -3.69 -6.02 9.82
C LEU A 350 -4.84 -6.92 9.38
N VAL A 351 -5.65 -6.45 8.44
CA VAL A 351 -6.71 -7.25 7.81
C VAL A 351 -6.10 -8.45 7.09
N GLY A 352 -5.01 -8.23 6.35
CA GLY A 352 -4.30 -9.29 5.64
C GLY A 352 -3.85 -10.42 6.58
N VAL A 353 -3.23 -10.09 7.72
CA VAL A 353 -2.81 -11.05 8.76
C VAL A 353 -4.00 -11.85 9.28
N VAL A 354 -5.09 -11.18 9.60
CA VAL A 354 -6.27 -11.81 10.21
C VAL A 354 -6.96 -12.76 9.23
N LEU A 355 -7.17 -12.35 7.97
CA LEU A 355 -7.76 -13.21 6.94
C LEU A 355 -6.85 -14.41 6.63
N PHE A 356 -5.54 -14.19 6.59
CA PHE A 356 -4.58 -15.26 6.32
C PHE A 356 -4.53 -16.30 7.44
N LEU A 357 -4.45 -15.88 8.71
CA LEU A 357 -4.48 -16.81 9.86
C LEU A 357 -5.81 -17.57 9.93
N SER A 358 -6.92 -16.92 9.56
CA SER A 358 -8.23 -17.57 9.46
C SER A 358 -8.23 -18.70 8.42
N LEU A 359 -7.60 -18.46 7.27
CA LEU A 359 -7.44 -19.48 6.23
C LEU A 359 -6.60 -20.67 6.72
N LEU A 360 -5.47 -20.41 7.39
CA LEU A 360 -4.58 -21.47 7.89
C LEU A 360 -5.30 -22.37 8.91
N VAL A 361 -6.06 -21.78 9.82
CA VAL A 361 -6.84 -22.54 10.81
C VAL A 361 -7.93 -23.37 10.15
N GLU A 362 -8.65 -22.78 9.19
CA GLU A 362 -9.74 -23.49 8.49
C GLU A 362 -9.22 -24.65 7.65
N LYS A 363 -8.09 -24.47 6.96
CA LYS A 363 -7.48 -25.53 6.14
C LYS A 363 -6.74 -26.56 6.98
N GLY A 364 -6.34 -26.25 8.21
CA GLY A 364 -5.53 -27.14 9.06
C GLY A 364 -4.19 -27.51 8.43
N THR A 365 -3.55 -26.56 7.75
CA THR A 365 -2.36 -26.78 6.92
C THR A 365 -1.19 -25.88 7.35
N THR A 366 0.01 -26.17 6.84
CA THR A 366 1.17 -25.29 6.99
C THR A 366 1.22 -24.25 5.86
N MET A 367 2.03 -23.21 6.04
CA MET A 367 2.23 -22.16 5.05
C MET A 367 2.76 -22.71 3.73
N SER A 368 3.80 -23.52 3.78
CA SER A 368 4.42 -24.11 2.59
C SER A 368 3.47 -25.04 1.84
N ALA A 369 2.70 -25.86 2.56
CA ALA A 369 1.68 -26.72 1.96
C ALA A 369 0.54 -25.90 1.32
N LEU A 370 0.10 -24.82 1.98
CA LEU A 370 -0.88 -23.88 1.42
C LEU A 370 -0.34 -23.25 0.14
N ARG A 371 0.92 -22.74 0.14
CA ARG A 371 1.53 -22.12 -1.05
C ARG A 371 1.58 -23.09 -2.25
N ARG A 372 1.95 -24.34 -1.99
CA ARG A 372 1.98 -25.39 -3.02
C ARG A 372 0.60 -25.76 -3.58
N SER A 373 -0.48 -25.44 -2.88
CA SER A 373 -1.84 -25.69 -3.33
C SER A 373 -2.36 -24.68 -4.36
N TYR A 374 -1.71 -23.51 -4.47
CA TYR A 374 -2.04 -22.48 -5.44
C TYR A 374 -1.27 -22.68 -6.75
N PRO A 375 -1.85 -22.25 -7.91
CA PRO A 375 -1.11 -22.22 -9.16
C PRO A 375 0.22 -21.49 -9.02
N ALA A 376 1.28 -22.06 -9.57
CA ALA A 376 2.59 -21.42 -9.58
C ALA A 376 2.69 -20.45 -10.76
N TYR A 377 2.93 -19.19 -10.45
CA TYR A 377 3.30 -18.15 -11.41
C TYR A 377 4.56 -17.44 -10.92
N PHE A 378 5.40 -17.04 -11.87
CA PHE A 378 6.67 -16.36 -11.63
C PHE A 378 6.71 -15.07 -12.42
N MET A 379 7.18 -14.00 -11.80
CA MET A 379 7.26 -12.69 -12.41
C MET A 379 8.71 -12.28 -12.67
N SER A 380 8.90 -11.55 -13.75
CA SER A 380 10.16 -10.87 -14.05
C SER A 380 9.87 -9.36 -14.17
N LYS A 381 10.55 -8.56 -13.33
CA LYS A 381 10.35 -7.10 -13.25
C LYS A 381 11.60 -6.42 -13.80
N ASN A 382 11.46 -5.77 -14.96
CA ASN A 382 12.55 -5.17 -15.70
C ASN A 382 12.24 -3.71 -16.06
N LYS A 383 13.24 -3.02 -16.57
CA LYS A 383 13.10 -1.69 -17.17
C LYS A 383 14.05 -1.53 -18.36
N ILE A 384 13.60 -0.80 -19.37
CA ILE A 384 14.43 -0.37 -20.47
C ILE A 384 14.62 1.15 -20.41
N GLN A 385 15.89 1.58 -20.52
CA GLN A 385 16.23 2.99 -20.67
C GLN A 385 15.97 3.38 -22.13
N LEU A 386 15.17 4.41 -22.34
CA LEU A 386 14.94 4.92 -23.69
C LEU A 386 16.12 5.79 -24.13
N THR A 387 16.56 5.58 -25.37
CA THR A 387 17.58 6.44 -25.99
C THR A 387 17.05 7.85 -26.16
N THR A 388 17.95 8.83 -26.11
CA THR A 388 17.61 10.26 -26.24
C THR A 388 16.86 10.51 -27.55
N GLY A 389 15.61 10.99 -27.44
CA GLY A 389 14.74 11.30 -28.59
C GLY A 389 13.67 10.25 -28.91
N LEU A 390 13.69 9.08 -28.25
CA LEU A 390 12.64 8.08 -28.42
C LEU A 390 11.38 8.46 -27.62
N ASN A 391 10.23 8.48 -28.31
CA ASN A 391 8.95 8.71 -27.66
C ASN A 391 8.37 7.39 -27.13
N PRO A 392 8.19 7.22 -25.79
CA PRO A 392 7.60 6.01 -25.21
C PRO A 392 6.25 5.63 -25.81
N ASP A 393 5.40 6.62 -26.11
CA ASP A 393 4.05 6.39 -26.63
C ASP A 393 4.11 5.79 -28.06
N LYS A 394 5.11 6.16 -28.89
CA LYS A 394 5.31 5.53 -30.20
C LYS A 394 5.73 4.07 -30.08
N VAL A 395 6.61 3.75 -29.11
CA VAL A 395 7.04 2.36 -28.86
C VAL A 395 5.86 1.52 -28.42
N LEU A 396 5.09 2.01 -27.45
CA LEU A 396 3.90 1.28 -26.96
C LEU A 396 2.86 1.09 -28.07
N HIS A 397 2.64 2.09 -28.92
CA HIS A 397 1.71 1.99 -30.06
C HIS A 397 2.17 0.95 -31.09
N ALA A 398 3.45 0.95 -31.46
CA ALA A 398 3.99 -0.04 -32.38
C ALA A 398 3.89 -1.49 -31.82
N MET A 399 4.13 -1.64 -30.51
CA MET A 399 3.93 -2.92 -29.84
C MET A 399 2.45 -3.32 -29.81
N GLN A 400 1.53 -2.38 -29.58
CA GLN A 400 0.10 -2.63 -29.64
C GLN A 400 -0.34 -3.10 -31.04
N GLU A 401 0.13 -2.47 -32.10
CA GLU A 401 -0.17 -2.91 -33.47
C GLU A 401 0.38 -4.30 -33.77
N LYS A 402 1.65 -4.56 -33.37
CA LYS A 402 2.30 -5.87 -33.57
C LYS A 402 1.54 -7.03 -32.91
N TYR A 403 0.99 -6.79 -31.72
CA TYR A 403 0.28 -7.80 -30.93
C TYR A 403 -1.25 -7.64 -30.96
N ALA A 404 -1.81 -6.93 -31.96
CA ALA A 404 -3.25 -6.66 -32.06
C ALA A 404 -4.13 -7.94 -32.16
N HIS A 405 -3.52 -9.10 -32.44
CA HIS A 405 -4.19 -10.41 -32.49
C HIS A 405 -4.30 -11.10 -31.12
N GLU A 406 -3.62 -10.57 -30.10
CA GLU A 406 -3.68 -11.04 -28.71
C GLU A 406 -4.70 -10.25 -27.89
N GLN A 407 -4.97 -10.71 -26.66
CA GLN A 407 -5.81 -9.94 -25.75
C GLN A 407 -5.04 -8.74 -25.17
N ILE A 408 -5.49 -7.53 -25.51
CA ILE A 408 -4.81 -6.29 -25.15
C ILE A 408 -5.64 -5.46 -24.17
N THR A 409 -4.97 -4.86 -23.18
CA THR A 409 -5.52 -3.86 -22.26
C THR A 409 -4.63 -2.61 -22.25
N THR A 410 -5.24 -1.42 -22.41
CA THR A 410 -4.52 -0.15 -22.54
C THR A 410 -4.91 0.89 -21.48
N ILE A 411 -5.56 0.49 -20.39
CA ILE A 411 -5.98 1.41 -19.31
C ILE A 411 -4.80 2.00 -18.52
N ASP A 412 -3.62 1.35 -18.59
CA ASP A 412 -2.38 1.84 -17.98
C ASP A 412 -1.18 1.28 -18.76
N GLY A 413 -0.71 2.03 -19.76
CA GLY A 413 0.29 1.53 -20.69
C GLY A 413 -0.26 0.47 -21.65
N LEU A 414 0.46 -0.66 -21.81
CA LEU A 414 0.08 -1.74 -22.68
C LEU A 414 0.27 -3.09 -21.98
N LYS A 415 -0.81 -3.78 -21.67
CA LYS A 415 -0.78 -5.18 -21.23
C LYS A 415 -1.22 -6.09 -22.35
N ILE A 416 -0.45 -7.15 -22.59
CA ILE A 416 -0.74 -8.19 -23.57
C ILE A 416 -0.85 -9.52 -22.81
N ASP A 417 -2.02 -10.13 -22.84
CA ASP A 417 -2.28 -11.43 -22.24
C ASP A 417 -2.16 -12.54 -23.28
N PHE A 418 -1.31 -13.53 -22.99
CA PHE A 418 -1.17 -14.78 -23.71
C PHE A 418 -1.87 -15.92 -22.96
N PRO A 419 -2.07 -17.11 -23.54
CA PRO A 419 -2.75 -18.19 -22.86
C PRO A 419 -2.18 -18.57 -21.49
N PHE A 420 -0.85 -18.52 -21.31
CA PHE A 420 -0.17 -18.96 -20.08
C PHE A 420 0.80 -17.93 -19.49
N SER A 421 0.86 -16.74 -20.07
CA SER A 421 1.75 -15.66 -19.65
C SER A 421 1.13 -14.30 -19.97
N TRP A 422 1.74 -13.23 -19.47
CA TRP A 422 1.41 -11.87 -19.87
C TRP A 422 2.65 -10.98 -19.81
N VAL A 423 2.60 -9.87 -20.52
CA VAL A 423 3.55 -8.76 -20.41
C VAL A 423 2.80 -7.45 -20.19
N HIS A 424 3.31 -6.61 -19.30
CA HIS A 424 2.80 -5.28 -19.05
C HIS A 424 3.90 -4.24 -19.21
N LEU A 425 3.72 -3.33 -20.16
CA LEU A 425 4.64 -2.28 -20.55
C LEU A 425 4.09 -0.93 -20.07
N ARG A 426 4.82 -0.25 -19.20
CA ARG A 426 4.38 1.03 -18.62
C ARG A 426 5.48 2.07 -18.71
N LYS A 427 5.15 3.25 -19.24
CA LYS A 427 6.04 4.40 -19.15
C LYS A 427 6.16 4.88 -17.70
N SER A 428 7.35 5.29 -17.29
CA SER A 428 7.53 5.98 -16.02
C SER A 428 7.10 7.44 -16.17
N ASN A 429 6.44 7.97 -15.15
CA ASN A 429 6.06 9.39 -15.11
C ASN A 429 7.22 10.30 -14.66
N THR A 430 8.32 9.73 -14.17
CA THR A 430 9.42 10.46 -13.54
C THR A 430 10.78 10.25 -14.23
N GLU A 431 10.91 9.21 -15.04
CA GLU A 431 12.16 8.82 -15.67
C GLU A 431 11.91 8.43 -17.15
N PRO A 432 12.87 8.62 -18.06
CA PRO A 432 12.75 8.21 -19.47
C PRO A 432 12.93 6.69 -19.63
N ILE A 433 12.10 5.91 -18.93
CA ILE A 433 12.12 4.45 -18.96
C ILE A 433 10.74 3.88 -19.27
N ILE A 434 10.70 2.67 -19.82
CA ILE A 434 9.53 1.80 -19.83
C ILE A 434 9.79 0.65 -18.86
N ARG A 435 8.89 0.44 -17.91
CA ARG A 435 8.86 -0.73 -17.03
C ARG A 435 8.25 -1.89 -17.78
N ILE A 436 8.86 -3.06 -17.62
CA ILE A 436 8.48 -4.30 -18.32
C ILE A 436 8.26 -5.35 -17.24
N TYR A 437 7.01 -5.70 -16.97
CA TYR A 437 6.67 -6.79 -16.08
C TYR A 437 6.11 -7.94 -16.91
N THR A 438 6.57 -9.14 -16.62
CA THR A 438 6.10 -10.36 -17.27
C THR A 438 5.76 -11.40 -16.22
N GLU A 439 4.82 -12.28 -16.55
CA GLU A 439 4.48 -13.42 -15.72
C GLU A 439 4.35 -14.67 -16.62
N ALA A 440 4.86 -15.81 -16.13
CA ALA A 440 4.73 -17.11 -16.78
C ALA A 440 4.70 -18.25 -15.75
N LYS A 441 4.62 -19.50 -16.22
CA LYS A 441 4.57 -20.72 -15.39
C LYS A 441 5.91 -21.04 -14.71
N THR A 442 7.01 -20.56 -15.26
CA THR A 442 8.37 -20.71 -14.70
C THR A 442 9.12 -19.39 -14.76
N GLN A 443 10.13 -19.22 -13.87
CA GLN A 443 10.98 -18.02 -13.88
C GLN A 443 11.70 -17.87 -15.22
N ALA A 444 12.22 -18.96 -15.79
CA ALA A 444 12.93 -18.94 -17.07
C ALA A 444 12.04 -18.47 -18.22
N GLU A 445 10.76 -18.88 -18.25
CA GLU A 445 9.79 -18.41 -19.26
C GLU A 445 9.46 -16.92 -19.06
N ALA A 446 9.30 -16.45 -17.82
CA ALA A 446 9.05 -15.04 -17.53
C ALA A 446 10.24 -14.15 -17.95
N ASP A 447 11.46 -14.58 -17.65
CA ASP A 447 12.69 -13.88 -18.04
C ASP A 447 12.91 -13.87 -19.55
N THR A 448 12.64 -14.99 -20.22
CA THR A 448 12.70 -15.10 -21.69
C THR A 448 11.68 -14.15 -22.34
N LEU A 449 10.47 -14.10 -21.81
CA LEU A 449 9.43 -13.19 -22.30
C LEU A 449 9.84 -11.72 -22.13
N ALA A 450 10.40 -11.37 -20.96
CA ALA A 450 10.89 -10.01 -20.71
C ALA A 450 12.01 -9.63 -21.69
N THR A 451 13.00 -10.51 -21.88
CA THR A 451 14.12 -10.29 -22.82
C THR A 451 13.62 -10.07 -24.24
N ARG A 452 12.71 -10.94 -24.73
CA ARG A 452 12.10 -10.78 -26.05
C ARG A 452 11.47 -9.40 -26.24
N PHE A 453 10.68 -8.94 -25.27
CA PHE A 453 10.01 -7.63 -25.36
C PHE A 453 11.01 -6.46 -25.28
N MET A 454 12.07 -6.59 -24.48
CA MET A 454 13.15 -5.60 -24.46
C MET A 454 13.86 -5.47 -25.82
N GLU A 455 14.19 -6.60 -26.46
CA GLU A 455 14.82 -6.63 -27.80
C GLU A 455 13.89 -6.06 -28.87
N GLU A 456 12.62 -6.44 -28.86
CA GLU A 456 11.64 -5.94 -29.82
C GLU A 456 11.42 -4.42 -29.69
N MET A 457 11.34 -3.89 -28.47
CA MET A 457 11.23 -2.44 -28.26
C MET A 457 12.51 -1.71 -28.65
N ALA A 458 13.68 -2.29 -28.40
CA ALA A 458 14.96 -1.72 -28.85
C ALA A 458 15.07 -1.66 -30.38
N ALA A 459 14.45 -2.59 -31.10
CA ALA A 459 14.44 -2.60 -32.57
C ALA A 459 13.46 -1.57 -33.19
N ILE A 460 12.54 -1.01 -32.43
CA ILE A 460 11.62 0.06 -32.85
C ILE A 460 12.29 1.45 -32.74
N SER A 461 13.39 1.53 -32.00
CA SER A 461 14.10 2.77 -31.67
C SER A 461 15.03 3.28 -32.78
#